data_02b8188a9a713923e724781610553a1d
#
_entry.id   02b8188a9a713923e724781610553a1d
#
_cell.length_a   1.000
_cell.length_b   1.000
_cell.length_c   1.000
_cell.angle_alpha   90.00
_cell.angle_beta   90.00
_cell.angle_gamma   90.00
#
_symmetry.space_group_name_H-M   'P 1'
#
loop_
_entity.id
_entity.type
_entity.pdbx_description
1 polymer ?
#
loop_
_entity_poly.entity_id
_entity_poly.type
_entity_poly.pdbx_seq_one_letter_code
_entity_poly.pdbx_strand_id
1 'polypeptide(L)'
;MDKFGDIRPYTDAEARDAFKRMADDPHIEPITNYIKPGLPVEAMRGLLSSLTSVWDFQHKVMYDVVTSIIRQTTAGVTYSGLENLKDGRTHLLISNHRDIILDPAIIQVLLYENKVHTTEIAVGDNLI
;
A
#
# COMPACT_ATOMS: atom_id res chain seq x y z
N MET A 1 9.82 -18.83 -21.21
CA MET A 1 9.82 -18.98 -19.73
C MET A 1 9.97 -17.59 -19.15
N ASP A 2 9.00 -17.09 -18.44
CA ASP A 2 9.10 -15.77 -17.79
C ASP A 2 10.12 -15.88 -16.64
N LYS A 3 11.28 -15.25 -16.82
CA LYS A 3 12.41 -15.32 -15.89
C LYS A 3 12.09 -14.64 -14.54
N PHE A 4 11.08 -13.79 -14.49
CA PHE A 4 10.72 -12.98 -13.33
C PHE A 4 9.28 -13.22 -12.86
N GLY A 5 8.66 -14.30 -13.32
CA GLY A 5 7.27 -14.61 -12.98
C GLY A 5 7.02 -14.88 -11.50
N ASP A 6 8.05 -15.28 -10.78
CA ASP A 6 8.04 -15.54 -9.32
C ASP A 6 8.15 -14.28 -8.45
N ILE A 7 8.63 -13.18 -9.02
CA ILE A 7 8.83 -11.91 -8.29
C ILE A 7 7.95 -10.75 -8.81
N ARG A 8 7.07 -11.01 -9.77
CA ARG A 8 6.15 -10.01 -10.28
C ARG A 8 5.07 -9.62 -9.25
N PRO A 9 4.47 -8.44 -9.34
CA PRO A 9 3.28 -8.10 -8.57
C PRO A 9 2.12 -9.08 -8.82
N TYR A 10 1.22 -9.18 -7.87
CA TYR A 10 -0.04 -9.91 -8.06
C TYR A 10 -0.88 -9.29 -9.17
N THR A 11 -1.48 -10.13 -9.99
CA THR A 11 -2.61 -9.72 -10.82
C THR A 11 -3.83 -9.40 -9.93
N ASP A 12 -4.79 -8.65 -10.45
CA ASP A 12 -6.02 -8.34 -9.69
C ASP A 12 -6.81 -9.60 -9.29
N ALA A 13 -6.73 -10.67 -10.07
CA ALA A 13 -7.35 -11.95 -9.72
C ALA A 13 -6.67 -12.60 -8.50
N GLU A 14 -5.35 -12.66 -8.50
CA GLU A 14 -4.56 -13.19 -7.37
C GLU A 14 -4.71 -12.31 -6.12
N ALA A 15 -4.71 -10.99 -6.29
CA ALA A 15 -4.93 -10.04 -5.19
C ALA A 15 -6.31 -10.24 -4.56
N ARG A 16 -7.34 -10.44 -5.35
CA ARG A 16 -8.71 -10.71 -4.88
C ARG A 16 -8.79 -11.96 -4.01
N ASP A 17 -8.10 -13.02 -4.42
CA ASP A 17 -8.05 -14.25 -3.63
C ASP A 17 -7.21 -14.07 -2.34
N ALA A 18 -6.16 -13.25 -2.40
CA ALA A 18 -5.40 -12.88 -1.20
C ALA A 18 -6.26 -12.06 -0.22
N PHE A 19 -7.04 -11.09 -0.68
CA PHE A 19 -7.93 -10.29 0.18
C PHE A 19 -8.99 -11.14 0.87
N LYS A 20 -9.55 -12.15 0.20
CA LYS A 20 -10.47 -13.11 0.83
C LYS A 20 -9.77 -13.89 1.94
N ARG A 21 -8.56 -14.41 1.67
CA ARG A 21 -7.78 -15.10 2.73
C ARG A 21 -7.48 -14.18 3.91
N MET A 22 -7.13 -12.91 3.65
CA MET A 22 -6.93 -11.92 4.71
C MET A 22 -8.22 -11.67 5.52
N ALA A 23 -9.37 -11.59 4.84
CA ALA A 23 -10.66 -11.41 5.52
C ALA A 23 -10.99 -12.59 6.45
N ASP A 24 -10.61 -13.81 6.08
CA ASP A 24 -10.87 -15.03 6.84
C ASP A 24 -9.80 -15.31 7.92
N ASP A 25 -8.68 -14.56 7.91
CA ASP A 25 -7.58 -14.78 8.85
C ASP A 25 -8.01 -14.47 10.29
N PRO A 26 -7.70 -15.35 11.27
CA PRO A 26 -8.01 -15.11 12.68
C PRO A 26 -7.30 -13.89 13.27
N HIS A 27 -6.15 -13.49 12.70
CA HIS A 27 -5.40 -12.32 13.16
C HIS A 27 -5.94 -10.99 12.63
N ILE A 28 -6.99 -11.00 11.80
CA ILE A 28 -7.54 -9.75 11.24
C ILE A 28 -8.09 -8.81 12.32
N GLU A 29 -8.60 -9.35 13.42
CA GLU A 29 -9.17 -8.54 14.50
C GLU A 29 -8.10 -7.67 15.20
N PRO A 30 -6.99 -8.22 15.75
CA PRO A 30 -5.95 -7.37 16.34
C PRO A 30 -5.33 -6.42 15.32
N ILE A 31 -5.19 -6.82 14.06
CA ILE A 31 -4.71 -5.93 13.00
C ILE A 31 -5.71 -4.79 12.77
N THR A 32 -7.00 -5.07 12.66
CA THR A 32 -8.05 -4.06 12.49
C THR A 32 -8.04 -3.05 13.64
N ASN A 33 -7.97 -3.54 14.87
CA ASN A 33 -7.93 -2.69 16.07
C ASN A 33 -6.69 -1.77 16.08
N TYR A 34 -5.56 -2.23 15.55
CA TYR A 34 -4.35 -1.43 15.45
C TYR A 34 -4.43 -0.37 14.33
N ILE A 35 -4.86 -0.74 13.13
CA ILE A 35 -4.83 0.15 11.96
C ILE A 35 -6.05 1.08 11.86
N LYS A 36 -7.21 0.63 12.35
CA LYS A 36 -8.47 1.38 12.38
C LYS A 36 -9.19 1.19 13.72
N PRO A 37 -8.70 1.82 14.81
CA PRO A 37 -9.33 1.70 16.12
C PRO A 37 -10.81 2.08 16.08
N GLY A 38 -11.65 1.20 16.62
CA GLY A 38 -13.10 1.41 16.66
C GLY A 38 -13.87 0.92 15.43
N LEU A 39 -13.20 0.44 14.39
CA LEU A 39 -13.87 -0.23 13.28
C LEU A 39 -14.24 -1.67 13.71
N PRO A 40 -15.51 -2.10 13.61
CA PRO A 40 -15.87 -3.50 13.85
C PRO A 40 -15.11 -4.44 12.90
N VAL A 41 -14.61 -5.57 13.42
CA VAL A 41 -13.86 -6.54 12.61
C VAL A 41 -14.65 -7.04 11.41
N GLU A 42 -15.96 -7.23 11.57
CA GLU A 42 -16.85 -7.67 10.48
C GLU A 42 -16.94 -6.63 9.35
N ALA A 43 -16.85 -5.35 9.68
CA ALA A 43 -16.79 -4.29 8.67
C ALA A 43 -15.46 -4.34 7.90
N MET A 44 -14.34 -4.66 8.57
CA MET A 44 -13.05 -4.86 7.90
C MET A 44 -13.08 -6.11 7.02
N ARG A 45 -13.65 -7.23 7.50
CA ARG A 45 -13.82 -8.46 6.69
C ARG A 45 -14.65 -8.18 5.44
N GLY A 46 -15.78 -7.48 5.60
CA GLY A 46 -16.63 -7.07 4.48
C GLY A 46 -15.90 -6.16 3.49
N LEU A 47 -15.13 -5.19 3.98
CA LEU A 47 -14.32 -4.31 3.15
C LEU A 47 -13.30 -5.12 2.33
N LEU A 48 -12.48 -5.95 2.98
CA LEU A 48 -11.47 -6.77 2.31
C LEU A 48 -12.09 -7.69 1.26
N SER A 49 -13.19 -8.35 1.58
CA SER A 49 -13.91 -9.24 0.66
C SER A 49 -14.49 -8.50 -0.55
N SER A 50 -14.73 -7.20 -0.45
CA SER A 50 -15.27 -6.36 -1.52
C SER A 50 -14.22 -5.82 -2.48
N LEU A 51 -12.93 -5.94 -2.14
CA LEU A 51 -11.84 -5.42 -2.98
C LEU A 51 -11.69 -6.25 -4.25
N THR A 52 -11.49 -5.57 -5.36
CA THR A 52 -11.39 -6.21 -6.68
C THR A 52 -10.02 -6.08 -7.33
N SER A 53 -9.16 -5.22 -6.80
CA SER A 53 -7.83 -4.92 -7.35
C SER A 53 -6.84 -4.47 -6.28
N VAL A 54 -5.56 -4.50 -6.60
CA VAL A 54 -4.51 -3.89 -5.78
C VAL A 54 -4.78 -2.40 -5.60
N TRP A 55 -5.27 -1.73 -6.64
CA TRP A 55 -5.67 -0.31 -6.60
C TRP A 55 -6.76 -0.06 -5.56
N ASP A 56 -7.80 -0.89 -5.51
CA ASP A 56 -8.84 -0.81 -4.47
C ASP A 56 -8.25 -0.89 -3.06
N PHE A 57 -7.34 -1.83 -2.83
CA PHE A 57 -6.69 -2.00 -1.53
C PHE A 57 -5.86 -0.77 -1.15
N GLN A 58 -5.07 -0.25 -2.07
CA GLN A 58 -4.28 0.96 -1.84
C GLN A 58 -5.15 2.14 -1.43
N HIS A 59 -6.30 2.35 -2.11
CA HIS A 59 -7.16 3.50 -1.88
C HIS A 59 -8.10 3.37 -0.70
N LYS A 60 -8.71 2.20 -0.53
CA LYS A 60 -9.77 2.00 0.45
C LYS A 60 -9.24 1.56 1.82
N VAL A 61 -8.00 1.06 1.87
CA VAL A 61 -7.38 0.56 3.11
C VAL A 61 -6.08 1.31 3.41
N MET A 62 -5.06 1.17 2.55
CA MET A 62 -3.71 1.64 2.86
C MET A 62 -3.59 3.15 2.93
N TYR A 63 -4.28 3.89 2.08
CA TYR A 63 -4.25 5.35 2.09
C TYR A 63 -4.67 5.91 3.46
N ASP A 64 -5.79 5.45 4.00
CA ASP A 64 -6.27 5.89 5.31
C ASP A 64 -5.30 5.50 6.44
N VAL A 65 -4.75 4.29 6.39
CA VAL A 65 -3.79 3.81 7.39
C VAL A 65 -2.54 4.68 7.38
N VAL A 66 -1.92 4.85 6.23
CA VAL A 66 -0.66 5.60 6.11
C VAL A 66 -0.85 7.08 6.46
N THR A 67 -1.92 7.71 5.95
CA THR A 67 -2.20 9.12 6.27
C THR A 67 -2.53 9.31 7.75
N SER A 68 -3.18 8.36 8.40
CA SER A 68 -3.42 8.39 9.84
C SER A 68 -2.11 8.33 10.63
N ILE A 69 -1.20 7.43 10.25
CA ILE A 69 0.13 7.33 10.88
C ILE A 69 0.89 8.65 10.70
N ILE A 70 0.94 9.18 9.49
CA ILE A 70 1.62 10.46 9.21
C ILE A 70 1.08 11.56 10.12
N ARG A 71 -0.25 11.72 10.22
CA ARG A 71 -0.88 12.76 11.04
C ARG A 71 -0.59 12.60 12.54
N GLN A 72 -0.45 11.38 13.03
CA GLN A 72 -0.24 11.10 14.45
C GLN A 72 1.23 11.16 14.87
N THR A 73 2.16 10.90 13.96
CA THR A 73 3.57 10.70 14.29
C THR A 73 4.49 11.78 13.74
N THR A 74 3.99 12.67 12.89
CA THR A 74 4.80 13.72 12.26
C THR A 74 4.15 15.10 12.39
N ALA A 75 4.95 16.14 12.26
CA ALA A 75 4.46 17.52 12.12
C ALA A 75 3.97 17.84 10.70
N GLY A 76 4.07 16.90 9.79
CA GLY A 76 3.69 17.01 8.38
C GLY A 76 4.76 16.46 7.45
N VAL A 77 4.41 16.33 6.18
CA VAL A 77 5.32 15.90 5.10
C VAL A 77 5.45 17.02 4.09
N THR A 78 6.67 17.34 3.73
CA THR A 78 6.98 18.29 2.65
C THR A 78 7.75 17.58 1.56
N TYR A 79 7.55 17.99 0.32
CA TYR A 79 8.23 17.42 -0.84
C TYR A 79 8.51 18.48 -1.89
N SER A 80 9.43 18.18 -2.81
CA SER A 80 9.73 18.97 -3.99
C SER A 80 10.17 18.06 -5.13
N GLY A 81 10.20 18.57 -6.36
CA GLY A 81 10.69 17.82 -7.53
C GLY A 81 9.63 16.88 -8.16
N LEU A 82 8.39 16.91 -7.71
CA LEU A 82 7.32 16.05 -8.24
C LEU A 82 7.03 16.35 -9.74
N GLU A 83 7.30 17.56 -10.18
CA GLU A 83 7.21 17.96 -11.59
C GLU A 83 8.07 17.10 -12.52
N ASN A 84 9.18 16.54 -11.99
CA ASN A 84 10.08 15.67 -12.75
C ASN A 84 9.45 14.30 -13.07
N LEU A 85 8.37 13.91 -12.39
CA LEU A 85 7.67 12.64 -12.59
C LEU A 85 6.45 12.75 -13.52
N LYS A 86 6.14 13.96 -13.99
CA LYS A 86 4.94 14.24 -14.80
C LYS A 86 5.21 14.27 -16.31
N ASP A 87 6.36 13.84 -16.75
CA ASP A 87 6.80 13.90 -18.15
C ASP A 87 6.33 12.71 -19.03
N GLY A 88 5.57 11.78 -18.46
CA GLY A 88 5.06 10.59 -19.14
C GLY A 88 6.10 9.49 -19.38
N ARG A 89 7.31 9.61 -18.86
CA ARG A 89 8.35 8.58 -18.94
C ARG A 89 8.25 7.59 -17.80
N THR A 90 8.88 6.44 -17.97
CA THR A 90 9.10 5.48 -16.88
C THR A 90 10.24 5.96 -15.99
N HIS A 91 10.02 5.94 -14.68
CA HIS A 91 10.99 6.36 -13.68
C HIS A 91 11.37 5.22 -12.76
N LEU A 92 12.64 5.17 -12.38
CA LEU A 92 13.14 4.37 -11.28
C LEU A 92 13.43 5.30 -10.11
N LEU A 93 12.73 5.11 -8.99
CA LEU A 93 12.94 5.87 -7.76
C LEU A 93 13.92 5.11 -6.86
N ILE A 94 15.01 5.77 -6.48
CA ILE A 94 16.00 5.24 -5.55
C ILE A 94 16.08 6.19 -4.38
N SER A 95 15.90 5.68 -3.17
CA SER A 95 15.92 6.48 -1.95
C SER A 95 16.80 5.85 -0.87
N ASN A 96 17.15 6.65 0.14
CA ASN A 96 17.67 6.12 1.38
C ASN A 96 16.58 5.25 2.04
N HIS A 97 17.02 4.17 2.67
CA HIS A 97 16.13 3.25 3.35
C HIS A 97 16.31 3.37 4.87
N ARG A 98 15.43 4.11 5.51
CA ARG A 98 15.42 4.32 6.96
C ARG A 98 14.33 3.51 7.65
N ASP A 99 13.15 3.44 7.03
CA ASP A 99 12.01 2.68 7.52
C ASP A 99 11.47 1.80 6.39
N ILE A 100 11.35 0.50 6.68
CA ILE A 100 11.01 -0.51 5.67
C ILE A 100 9.58 -0.34 5.13
N ILE A 101 8.69 0.23 5.92
CA ILE A 101 7.27 0.39 5.59
C ILE A 101 6.95 1.85 5.24
N LEU A 102 7.37 2.81 6.08
CA LEU A 102 6.95 4.19 5.93
C LEU A 102 7.60 4.90 4.75
N ASP A 103 8.87 4.65 4.46
CA ASP A 103 9.55 5.30 3.33
C ASP A 103 8.82 5.07 2.00
N PRO A 104 8.57 3.81 1.58
CA PRO A 104 7.82 3.57 0.36
C PRO A 104 6.34 3.99 0.48
N ALA A 105 5.70 3.82 1.64
CA ALA A 105 4.30 4.16 1.82
C ALA A 105 4.04 5.67 1.69
N ILE A 106 4.90 6.51 2.24
CA ILE A 106 4.80 7.96 2.11
C ILE A 106 4.94 8.38 0.64
N ILE A 107 5.88 7.79 -0.09
CA ILE A 107 6.03 8.05 -1.53
C ILE A 107 4.73 7.72 -2.28
N GLN A 108 4.11 6.56 -2.01
CA GLN A 108 2.84 6.17 -2.64
C GLN A 108 1.72 7.18 -2.35
N VAL A 109 1.59 7.65 -1.10
CA VAL A 109 0.61 8.67 -0.72
C VAL A 109 0.85 9.97 -1.49
N LEU A 110 2.09 10.45 -1.54
CA LEU A 110 2.42 11.68 -2.26
C LEU A 110 2.14 11.58 -3.77
N LEU A 111 2.48 10.46 -4.39
CA LEU A 111 2.18 10.21 -5.80
C LEU A 111 0.67 10.23 -6.04
N TYR A 112 -0.08 9.50 -5.22
CA TYR A 112 -1.54 9.42 -5.32
C TYR A 112 -2.22 10.80 -5.17
N GLU A 113 -1.90 11.55 -4.12
CA GLU A 113 -2.49 12.88 -3.87
C GLU A 113 -2.20 13.87 -5.01
N ASN A 114 -1.09 13.68 -5.70
CA ASN A 114 -0.70 14.53 -6.83
C ASN A 114 -1.09 13.97 -8.21
N LYS A 115 -1.92 12.93 -8.26
CA LYS A 115 -2.43 12.29 -9.49
C LYS A 115 -1.30 11.75 -10.39
N VAL A 116 -0.22 11.29 -9.76
CA VAL A 116 0.85 10.53 -10.39
C VAL A 116 0.60 9.05 -10.11
N HIS A 117 0.88 8.18 -11.06
CA HIS A 117 0.77 6.74 -10.85
C HIS A 117 1.65 6.29 -9.68
N THR A 118 1.10 5.45 -8.81
CA THR A 118 1.87 4.79 -7.76
C THR A 118 2.90 3.84 -8.38
N THR A 119 4.01 3.63 -7.67
CA THR A 119 5.09 2.77 -8.15
C THR A 119 4.95 1.35 -7.60
N GLU A 120 5.56 0.40 -8.28
CA GLU A 120 5.87 -0.90 -7.71
C GLU A 120 7.06 -0.76 -6.75
N ILE A 121 7.11 -1.60 -5.73
CA ILE A 121 8.14 -1.56 -4.69
C ILE A 121 8.90 -2.87 -4.73
N ALA A 122 10.23 -2.80 -4.92
CA ALA A 122 11.09 -3.97 -4.81
C ALA A 122 11.31 -4.30 -3.32
N VAL A 123 10.89 -5.47 -2.91
CA VAL A 123 11.00 -5.96 -1.52
C VAL A 123 11.78 -7.27 -1.52
N GLY A 124 12.69 -7.44 -0.56
CA GLY A 124 13.40 -8.70 -0.38
C GLY A 124 12.47 -9.80 0.17
N ASP A 125 12.64 -11.01 -0.31
CA ASP A 125 11.87 -12.18 0.11
C ASP A 125 12.18 -12.68 1.54
N ASN A 126 13.22 -12.12 2.14
CA ASN A 126 13.63 -12.41 3.53
C ASN A 126 12.90 -11.56 4.60
N LEU A 127 11.92 -10.77 4.20
CA LEU A 127 11.14 -9.92 5.09
C LEU A 127 9.81 -10.56 5.55
N ILE A 128 9.55 -11.78 5.11
CA ILE A 128 8.32 -12.53 5.39
C ILE A 128 8.67 -13.78 6.22
#